data_b1e454afe1f591264a9742a1eabf4e00
#
_entry.id   b1e454afe1f591264a9742a1eabf4e00
#
_cell.length_a   1.000
_cell.length_b   1.000
_cell.length_c   1.000
_cell.angle_alpha   90.00
_cell.angle_beta   90.00
_cell.angle_gamma   90.00
#
_symmetry.space_group_name_H-M   'P 1'
#
loop_
_entity.id
_entity.type
_entity.pdbx_description
1 polymer ?
#
loop_
_entity_poly.entity_id
_entity_poly.type
_entity_poly.pdbx_seq_one_letter_code
_entity_poly.pdbx_strand_id
1 'polypeptide(L)'
;MSYSVPMPCTPSSLEESESESLAYKVMRTVWVPWQRERRLVREQERVLATRRSAWLDAGFQHAVAMRPDGGVACWGSDEFGQTPPDGVDGDFVATTAGPFHSMALRRYGNVACWGRNVERQAPPDGVEGDFSAIAAGGGHSLALRRNGSIACWGINNYGQAPPNGVEGDFVAIAASAFHSLALRRNGKVACWGNNESDQAPPDGIQGDFVAIATGGGHSLTLRRNGSVACWGLNDHGQAPPDGVPGVFIAVAAGGAHSLALRRDGSIACWGRNQFDQAPPGGMDGDFVGISAGQYFSMALRRDGSIACWGRNDGGQAPPAGVRGPFKTQEL
;
A
#
# COMPACT_ATOMS: atom_id res chain seq x y z
N MET A 1 -39.76 73.10 37.33
CA MET A 1 -39.90 72.81 35.94
C MET A 1 -38.72 71.89 35.55
N SER A 2 -38.95 70.62 35.53
CA SER A 2 -37.95 69.61 35.17
C SER A 2 -38.33 69.01 33.79
N TYR A 3 -37.49 69.20 32.84
CA TYR A 3 -37.60 68.56 31.49
C TYR A 3 -36.85 67.25 31.53
N SER A 4 -37.54 66.15 31.29
CA SER A 4 -36.96 64.84 30.99
C SER A 4 -36.70 64.70 29.54
N VAL A 5 -35.47 64.31 29.22
CA VAL A 5 -35.01 63.96 27.86
C VAL A 5 -35.30 62.49 27.63
N PRO A 6 -35.88 62.04 26.53
CA PRO A 6 -36.03 60.61 26.24
C PRO A 6 -34.72 59.99 25.70
N MET A 7 -34.40 58.80 26.19
CA MET A 7 -33.29 57.97 25.71
C MET A 7 -33.58 57.40 24.33
N PRO A 8 -32.56 57.22 23.44
CA PRO A 8 -32.73 56.60 22.14
C PRO A 8 -32.90 55.10 22.32
N CYS A 9 -33.81 54.52 21.53
CA CYS A 9 -34.01 53.07 21.39
C CYS A 9 -32.75 52.38 20.84
N THR A 10 -32.29 51.37 21.52
CA THR A 10 -31.29 50.41 21.01
C THR A 10 -31.92 49.53 19.91
N PRO A 11 -31.19 49.19 18.81
CA PRO A 11 -31.71 48.26 17.81
C PRO A 11 -31.81 46.86 18.39
N SER A 12 -32.87 46.16 17.99
CA SER A 12 -33.32 44.90 18.52
C SER A 12 -32.32 43.77 18.34
N SER A 13 -32.04 43.07 19.42
CA SER A 13 -31.23 41.84 19.50
C SER A 13 -31.79 40.61 18.72
N LEU A 14 -32.83 40.82 17.91
CA LEU A 14 -33.49 39.78 17.13
C LEU A 14 -32.89 39.54 15.74
N GLU A 15 -32.26 40.54 15.10
CA GLU A 15 -31.65 40.40 13.76
C GLU A 15 -30.28 39.69 13.80
N GLU A 16 -29.49 39.89 14.87
CA GLU A 16 -28.23 39.16 15.05
C GLU A 16 -28.42 37.67 15.33
N SER A 17 -29.50 37.28 16.00
CA SER A 17 -29.79 35.87 16.31
C SER A 17 -30.31 35.07 15.07
N GLU A 18 -30.99 35.72 14.12
CA GLU A 18 -31.50 35.09 12.91
C GLU A 18 -30.40 34.91 11.86
N SER A 19 -29.44 35.83 11.75
CA SER A 19 -28.31 35.71 10.82
C SER A 19 -27.30 34.63 11.28
N GLU A 20 -27.00 34.54 12.57
CA GLU A 20 -26.22 33.41 13.13
C GLU A 20 -26.94 32.07 12.97
N SER A 21 -28.25 32.01 13.12
CA SER A 21 -29.07 30.84 12.92
C SER A 21 -29.04 30.35 11.46
N LEU A 22 -29.04 31.26 10.47
CA LEU A 22 -28.99 30.90 9.04
C LEU A 22 -27.62 30.40 8.61
N ALA A 23 -26.54 31.08 9.04
CA ALA A 23 -25.16 30.64 8.79
C ALA A 23 -24.88 29.29 9.46
N TYR A 24 -25.36 29.09 10.68
CA TYR A 24 -25.25 27.82 11.44
C TYR A 24 -26.08 26.69 10.80
N LYS A 25 -27.28 27.00 10.28
CA LYS A 25 -28.10 26.03 9.51
C LYS A 25 -27.44 25.65 8.19
N VAL A 26 -26.89 26.58 7.43
CA VAL A 26 -26.16 26.32 6.17
C VAL A 26 -24.92 25.49 6.48
N MET A 27 -24.17 25.81 7.52
CA MET A 27 -22.99 25.03 7.94
C MET A 27 -23.35 23.59 8.32
N ARG A 28 -24.44 23.36 9.06
CA ARG A 28 -24.87 22.01 9.47
C ARG A 28 -25.54 21.20 8.37
N THR A 29 -26.30 21.83 7.47
CA THR A 29 -27.09 21.10 6.47
C THR A 29 -26.37 20.87 5.14
N VAL A 30 -25.41 21.73 4.79
CA VAL A 30 -24.72 21.64 3.48
C VAL A 30 -23.22 21.37 3.67
N TRP A 31 -22.52 22.10 4.50
CA TRP A 31 -21.07 22.06 4.59
C TRP A 31 -20.53 20.89 5.42
N VAL A 32 -21.16 20.57 6.54
CA VAL A 32 -20.77 19.42 7.39
C VAL A 32 -21.09 18.06 6.73
N PRO A 33 -22.28 17.85 6.10
CA PRO A 33 -22.55 16.65 5.33
C PRO A 33 -21.59 16.50 4.14
N TRP A 34 -21.31 17.59 3.38
CA TRP A 34 -20.39 17.59 2.27
C TRP A 34 -18.93 17.26 2.67
N GLN A 35 -18.45 17.77 3.81
CA GLN A 35 -17.13 17.38 4.36
C GLN A 35 -17.12 15.92 4.84
N ARG A 36 -18.22 15.45 5.42
CA ARG A 36 -18.36 14.07 5.88
C ARG A 36 -18.40 13.10 4.73
N GLU A 37 -19.09 13.42 3.66
CA GLU A 37 -19.20 12.65 2.43
C GLU A 37 -17.85 12.60 1.69
N ARG A 38 -17.16 13.73 1.54
CA ARG A 38 -15.79 13.77 1.02
C ARG A 38 -14.81 12.96 1.87
N ARG A 39 -14.97 12.97 3.20
CA ARG A 39 -14.14 12.18 4.10
C ARG A 39 -14.40 10.68 3.94
N LEU A 40 -15.66 10.27 3.79
CA LEU A 40 -16.05 8.87 3.56
C LEU A 40 -15.56 8.37 2.18
N VAL A 41 -15.72 9.16 1.13
CA VAL A 41 -15.18 8.85 -0.20
C VAL A 41 -13.65 8.74 -0.16
N ARG A 42 -12.97 9.64 0.55
CA ARG A 42 -11.51 9.59 0.74
C ARG A 42 -11.05 8.34 1.49
N GLU A 43 -11.79 7.93 2.51
CA GLU A 43 -11.50 6.71 3.29
C GLU A 43 -11.73 5.46 2.42
N GLN A 44 -12.80 5.42 1.63
CA GLN A 44 -13.10 4.33 0.70
C GLN A 44 -12.04 4.19 -0.39
N GLU A 45 -11.60 5.29 -1.01
CA GLU A 45 -10.53 5.27 -2.02
C GLU A 45 -9.20 4.75 -1.47
N ARG A 46 -8.83 5.14 -0.23
CA ARG A 46 -7.63 4.64 0.47
C ARG A 46 -7.72 3.16 0.79
N VAL A 47 -8.86 2.72 1.32
CA VAL A 47 -9.12 1.32 1.65
C VAL A 47 -9.08 0.45 0.38
N LEU A 48 -9.60 0.94 -0.73
CA LEU A 48 -9.59 0.24 -2.02
C LEU A 48 -8.17 0.13 -2.60
N ALA A 49 -7.36 1.19 -2.56
CA ALA A 49 -5.99 1.18 -3.06
C ALA A 49 -5.10 0.24 -2.23
N THR A 50 -5.25 0.23 -0.90
CA THR A 50 -4.48 -0.65 0.00
C THR A 50 -4.93 -2.12 -0.10
N ARG A 51 -6.23 -2.39 -0.34
CA ARG A 51 -6.75 -3.76 -0.49
C ARG A 51 -6.33 -4.43 -1.80
N ARG A 52 -6.06 -3.67 -2.86
CA ARG A 52 -5.70 -4.23 -4.18
C ARG A 52 -4.34 -4.92 -4.21
N SER A 53 -3.40 -4.54 -3.33
CA SER A 53 -2.11 -5.19 -3.17
C SER A 53 -2.10 -6.32 -2.13
N ALA A 54 -3.14 -6.45 -1.31
CA ALA A 54 -3.16 -7.39 -0.19
C ALA A 54 -3.48 -8.85 -0.57
N TRP A 55 -3.86 -9.12 -1.83
CA TRP A 55 -4.29 -10.47 -2.26
C TRP A 55 -3.31 -11.18 -3.16
N LEU A 56 -2.31 -10.46 -3.68
CA LEU A 56 -1.28 -10.94 -4.57
C LEU A 56 0.01 -10.21 -4.21
N ASP A 57 1.08 -10.95 -3.93
CA ASP A 57 2.38 -10.33 -3.71
C ASP A 57 3.53 -11.16 -4.26
N ALA A 58 4.61 -10.47 -4.64
CA ALA A 58 5.77 -11.00 -5.32
C ALA A 58 7.04 -10.74 -4.52
N GLY A 59 7.72 -11.80 -4.13
CA GLY A 59 9.02 -11.75 -3.49
C GLY A 59 10.21 -11.66 -4.46
N PHE A 60 11.34 -12.25 -4.11
CA PHE A 60 12.53 -12.29 -4.97
C PHE A 60 12.36 -13.30 -6.13
N GLN A 61 12.05 -14.52 -5.80
CA GLN A 61 11.85 -15.65 -6.72
C GLN A 61 10.64 -16.51 -6.35
N HIS A 62 9.69 -15.93 -5.63
CA HIS A 62 8.46 -16.61 -5.25
C HIS A 62 7.29 -15.62 -5.23
N ALA A 63 6.11 -16.14 -5.18
CA ALA A 63 4.89 -15.37 -5.14
C ALA A 63 3.85 -16.03 -4.23
N VAL A 64 2.95 -15.21 -3.73
CA VAL A 64 1.83 -15.63 -2.87
C VAL A 64 0.53 -14.99 -3.36
N ALA A 65 -0.56 -15.71 -3.29
CA ALA A 65 -1.89 -15.19 -3.64
C ALA A 65 -2.98 -15.76 -2.72
N MET A 66 -3.94 -14.91 -2.40
CA MET A 66 -5.09 -15.29 -1.58
C MET A 66 -6.04 -16.18 -2.37
N ARG A 67 -6.40 -17.34 -1.81
CA ARG A 67 -7.49 -18.18 -2.32
C ARG A 67 -8.85 -17.67 -1.84
N PRO A 68 -9.96 -17.97 -2.55
CA PRO A 68 -11.30 -17.56 -2.13
C PRO A 68 -11.73 -18.12 -0.77
N ASP A 69 -11.23 -19.30 -0.38
CA ASP A 69 -11.49 -19.96 0.90
C ASP A 69 -10.77 -19.29 2.09
N GLY A 70 -9.89 -18.31 1.81
CA GLY A 70 -9.10 -17.63 2.82
C GLY A 70 -7.71 -18.23 3.05
N GLY A 71 -7.36 -19.29 2.34
CA GLY A 71 -5.99 -19.81 2.31
C GLY A 71 -5.07 -19.00 1.41
N VAL A 72 -3.78 -19.31 1.42
CA VAL A 72 -2.74 -18.70 0.58
C VAL A 72 -2.14 -19.76 -0.34
N ALA A 73 -2.14 -19.52 -1.64
CA ALA A 73 -1.37 -20.26 -2.61
C ALA A 73 0.03 -19.66 -2.73
N CYS A 74 1.05 -20.51 -2.86
CA CYS A 74 2.44 -20.11 -2.97
C CYS A 74 3.06 -20.83 -4.17
N TRP A 75 3.98 -20.18 -4.89
CA TRP A 75 4.74 -20.79 -5.98
C TRP A 75 6.08 -20.09 -6.21
N GLY A 76 6.97 -20.77 -6.94
CA GLY A 76 8.32 -20.31 -7.17
C GLY A 76 9.33 -21.02 -6.29
N SER A 77 10.46 -20.37 -5.98
CA SER A 77 11.53 -20.92 -5.16
C SER A 77 11.11 -21.21 -3.74
N ASP A 78 11.50 -22.38 -3.22
CA ASP A 78 11.22 -22.85 -1.85
C ASP A 78 12.49 -23.19 -1.04
N GLU A 79 13.61 -22.55 -1.35
CA GLU A 79 14.91 -22.82 -0.71
C GLU A 79 14.87 -22.68 0.81
N PHE A 80 13.98 -21.83 1.33
CA PHE A 80 13.85 -21.51 2.76
C PHE A 80 12.48 -21.91 3.35
N GLY A 81 11.66 -22.67 2.62
CA GLY A 81 10.29 -22.99 3.02
C GLY A 81 9.31 -21.82 2.84
N GLN A 82 9.63 -20.88 1.94
CA GLN A 82 8.78 -19.71 1.67
C GLN A 82 7.57 -20.00 0.76
N THR A 83 7.57 -21.17 0.09
CA THR A 83 6.46 -21.63 -0.78
C THR A 83 6.07 -23.07 -0.49
N PRO A 84 5.45 -23.35 0.67
CA PRO A 84 4.97 -24.70 0.95
C PRO A 84 4.08 -25.18 -0.22
N PRO A 85 4.29 -26.43 -0.72
CA PRO A 85 3.71 -26.89 -1.99
C PRO A 85 2.17 -26.92 -2.00
N ASP A 86 1.57 -27.18 -0.85
CA ASP A 86 0.10 -27.19 -0.68
C ASP A 86 -0.46 -25.78 -0.37
N GLY A 87 0.42 -24.77 -0.28
CA GLY A 87 0.10 -23.46 0.24
C GLY A 87 -0.09 -23.46 1.75
N VAL A 88 -0.80 -22.48 2.26
CA VAL A 88 -1.08 -22.32 3.70
C VAL A 88 -2.57 -22.18 3.91
N ASP A 89 -3.17 -23.11 4.63
CA ASP A 89 -4.58 -23.05 4.99
C ASP A 89 -4.81 -22.12 6.18
N GLY A 90 -5.90 -21.40 6.15
CA GLY A 90 -6.28 -20.49 7.23
C GLY A 90 -7.38 -19.51 6.85
N ASP A 91 -7.81 -18.75 7.84
CA ASP A 91 -8.77 -17.64 7.65
C ASP A 91 -8.00 -16.33 7.48
N PHE A 92 -7.28 -16.22 6.37
CA PHE A 92 -6.48 -15.04 6.07
C PHE A 92 -7.29 -13.99 5.28
N VAL A 93 -6.91 -12.73 5.43
CA VAL A 93 -7.51 -11.57 4.76
C VAL A 93 -6.53 -10.78 3.91
N ALA A 94 -5.22 -11.00 4.11
CA ALA A 94 -4.14 -10.41 3.33
C ALA A 94 -2.91 -11.32 3.35
N THR A 95 -2.07 -11.21 2.34
CA THR A 95 -0.76 -11.89 2.25
C THR A 95 0.30 -10.93 1.70
N THR A 96 1.57 -11.17 2.03
CA THR A 96 2.71 -10.42 1.52
C THR A 96 3.94 -11.31 1.41
N ALA A 97 4.81 -11.02 0.46
CA ALA A 97 6.05 -11.73 0.20
C ALA A 97 7.25 -10.78 0.23
N GLY A 98 8.19 -11.06 1.14
CA GLY A 98 9.52 -10.49 1.09
C GLY A 98 10.43 -11.28 0.14
N PRO A 99 11.73 -10.97 0.05
CA PRO A 99 12.67 -11.75 -0.76
C PRO A 99 12.70 -13.25 -0.44
N PHE A 100 12.62 -13.61 0.83
CA PHE A 100 12.87 -15.00 1.28
C PHE A 100 11.89 -15.49 2.36
N HIS A 101 10.88 -14.70 2.68
CA HIS A 101 9.84 -15.09 3.65
C HIS A 101 8.49 -14.55 3.21
N SER A 102 7.46 -15.11 3.75
CA SER A 102 6.07 -14.75 3.47
C SER A 102 5.29 -14.57 4.76
N MET A 103 4.26 -13.74 4.71
CA MET A 103 3.36 -13.52 5.83
C MET A 103 1.91 -13.50 5.37
N ALA A 104 1.00 -13.89 6.25
CA ALA A 104 -0.43 -13.75 6.06
C ALA A 104 -1.12 -13.20 7.32
N LEU A 105 -2.02 -12.25 7.11
CA LEU A 105 -2.80 -11.61 8.16
C LEU A 105 -4.10 -12.41 8.37
N ARG A 106 -4.31 -12.88 9.59
CA ARG A 106 -5.58 -13.53 9.99
C ARG A 106 -6.68 -12.50 10.19
N ARG A 107 -7.92 -12.90 10.01
CA ARG A 107 -9.12 -12.05 10.16
C ARG A 107 -9.16 -11.32 11.51
N TYR A 108 -8.68 -11.95 12.56
CA TYR A 108 -8.69 -11.40 13.93
C TYR A 108 -7.43 -10.61 14.30
N GLY A 109 -6.52 -10.39 13.34
CA GLY A 109 -5.40 -9.49 13.48
C GLY A 109 -4.06 -10.15 13.77
N ASN A 110 -3.97 -11.45 14.05
CA ASN A 110 -2.70 -12.15 14.21
C ASN A 110 -2.02 -12.38 12.85
N VAL A 111 -0.69 -12.48 12.83
CA VAL A 111 0.12 -12.71 11.62
C VAL A 111 0.71 -14.11 11.65
N ALA A 112 0.51 -14.88 10.59
CA ALA A 112 1.26 -16.11 10.32
C ALA A 112 2.48 -15.77 9.46
N CYS A 113 3.62 -16.43 9.71
CA CYS A 113 4.88 -16.20 9.04
C CYS A 113 5.52 -17.52 8.65
N TRP A 114 6.20 -17.57 7.50
CA TRP A 114 6.95 -18.75 7.06
C TRP A 114 8.10 -18.35 6.12
N GLY A 115 9.01 -19.27 5.87
CA GLY A 115 10.22 -19.05 5.09
C GLY A 115 11.43 -18.73 5.97
N ARG A 116 12.39 -18.02 5.40
CA ARG A 116 13.65 -17.66 6.08
C ARG A 116 13.40 -16.88 7.37
N ASN A 117 14.07 -17.32 8.48
CA ASN A 117 13.90 -16.69 9.80
C ASN A 117 15.24 -16.48 10.55
N VAL A 118 16.34 -16.37 9.84
CA VAL A 118 17.69 -16.17 10.46
C VAL A 118 17.75 -14.88 11.26
N GLU A 119 17.08 -13.85 10.79
CA GLU A 119 17.02 -12.52 11.40
C GLU A 119 15.76 -12.32 12.26
N ARG A 120 15.02 -13.39 12.55
CA ARG A 120 13.73 -13.37 13.24
C ARG A 120 12.64 -12.58 12.48
N GLN A 121 12.75 -12.49 11.14
CA GLN A 121 11.79 -11.82 10.28
C GLN A 121 10.49 -12.62 10.09
N ALA A 122 10.51 -13.94 10.25
CA ALA A 122 9.37 -14.83 10.10
C ALA A 122 9.27 -15.82 11.28
N PRO A 123 8.91 -15.35 12.49
CA PRO A 123 8.80 -16.24 13.65
C PRO A 123 7.77 -17.34 13.37
N PRO A 124 8.11 -18.64 13.63
CA PRO A 124 7.29 -19.79 13.25
C PRO A 124 5.94 -19.84 13.99
N ASP A 125 5.89 -19.31 15.21
CA ASP A 125 4.65 -19.20 15.99
C ASP A 125 3.77 -18.02 15.53
N GLY A 126 4.25 -17.25 14.54
CA GLY A 126 3.60 -16.02 14.08
C GLY A 126 3.76 -14.87 15.07
N VAL A 127 2.96 -13.85 14.88
CA VAL A 127 2.95 -12.66 15.75
C VAL A 127 1.51 -12.35 16.17
N GLU A 128 1.28 -12.38 17.47
CA GLU A 128 -0.02 -11.99 18.04
C GLU A 128 -0.17 -10.47 18.06
N GLY A 129 -1.38 -10.01 17.77
CA GLY A 129 -1.69 -8.59 17.81
C GLY A 129 -3.02 -8.24 17.15
N ASP A 130 -3.38 -6.98 17.25
CA ASP A 130 -4.54 -6.40 16.57
C ASP A 130 -4.09 -5.65 15.31
N PHE A 131 -3.58 -6.41 14.33
CA PHE A 131 -3.06 -5.84 13.10
C PHE A 131 -4.13 -5.71 12.01
N SER A 132 -3.97 -4.71 11.13
CA SER A 132 -4.86 -4.40 10.01
C SER A 132 -4.17 -4.47 8.65
N ALA A 133 -2.83 -4.45 8.61
CA ALA A 133 -2.03 -4.63 7.41
C ALA A 133 -0.63 -5.19 7.77
N ILE A 134 0.02 -5.81 6.78
CA ILE A 134 1.35 -6.40 6.89
C ILE A 134 2.20 -6.04 5.67
N ALA A 135 3.53 -5.97 5.85
CA ALA A 135 4.48 -5.80 4.76
C ALA A 135 5.79 -6.54 5.06
N ALA A 136 6.24 -7.36 4.12
CA ALA A 136 7.47 -8.14 4.22
C ALA A 136 8.61 -7.46 3.46
N GLY A 137 9.69 -7.14 4.17
CA GLY A 137 10.92 -6.60 3.60
C GLY A 137 12.00 -7.67 3.35
N GLY A 138 13.25 -7.29 3.11
CA GLY A 138 14.34 -8.22 2.81
C GLY A 138 14.68 -9.18 3.95
N GLY A 139 14.81 -8.66 5.13
CA GLY A 139 15.09 -9.40 6.36
C GLY A 139 14.34 -8.82 7.55
N HIS A 140 13.34 -8.00 7.29
CA HIS A 140 12.48 -7.39 8.31
C HIS A 140 11.01 -7.46 7.90
N SER A 141 10.15 -7.22 8.86
CA SER A 141 8.71 -7.27 8.70
C SER A 141 8.04 -6.13 9.44
N LEU A 142 6.95 -5.65 8.89
CA LEU A 142 6.12 -4.60 9.47
C LEU A 142 4.69 -5.10 9.62
N ALA A 143 4.02 -4.69 10.68
CA ALA A 143 2.58 -4.86 10.85
C ALA A 143 1.93 -3.57 11.39
N LEU A 144 0.92 -3.10 10.70
CA LEU A 144 0.15 -1.92 11.06
C LEU A 144 -0.94 -2.31 12.06
N ARG A 145 -0.94 -1.72 13.25
CA ARG A 145 -2.01 -1.91 14.24
C ARG A 145 -3.25 -1.08 13.88
N ARG A 146 -4.42 -1.50 14.34
CA ARG A 146 -5.68 -0.75 14.13
C ARG A 146 -5.68 0.65 14.77
N ASN A 147 -4.83 0.88 15.78
CA ASN A 147 -4.64 2.21 16.38
C ASN A 147 -3.77 3.16 15.52
N GLY A 148 -3.18 2.65 14.43
CA GLY A 148 -2.33 3.40 13.51
C GLY A 148 -0.85 3.37 13.83
N SER A 149 -0.39 2.72 14.90
CA SER A 149 1.03 2.47 15.15
C SER A 149 1.54 1.24 14.37
N ILE A 150 2.85 1.10 14.21
CA ILE A 150 3.49 0.03 13.44
C ILE A 150 4.37 -0.79 14.37
N ALA A 151 4.19 -2.11 14.35
CA ALA A 151 5.15 -3.06 14.90
C ALA A 151 6.20 -3.42 13.84
N CYS A 152 7.45 -3.56 14.26
CA CYS A 152 8.56 -3.90 13.40
C CYS A 152 9.39 -5.02 14.05
N TRP A 153 9.91 -5.94 13.24
CA TRP A 153 10.82 -7.00 13.71
C TRP A 153 11.75 -7.47 12.58
N GLY A 154 12.79 -8.21 12.94
CA GLY A 154 13.83 -8.67 12.02
C GLY A 154 15.04 -7.76 12.00
N ILE A 155 15.78 -7.76 10.89
CA ILE A 155 17.02 -6.99 10.71
C ILE A 155 16.76 -5.48 10.78
N ASN A 156 17.68 -4.75 11.46
CA ASN A 156 17.57 -3.31 11.68
C ASN A 156 18.90 -2.57 11.48
N ASN A 157 19.79 -3.07 10.63
CA ASN A 157 21.14 -2.50 10.44
C ASN A 157 21.14 -1.09 9.86
N TYR A 158 20.07 -0.71 9.16
CA TYR A 158 19.87 0.63 8.59
C TYR A 158 18.76 1.42 9.29
N GLY A 159 18.21 0.92 10.41
CA GLY A 159 17.05 1.53 11.05
C GLY A 159 15.70 1.18 10.39
N GLN A 160 15.66 0.20 9.47
CA GLN A 160 14.45 -0.18 8.72
C GLN A 160 13.36 -0.85 9.56
N ALA A 161 13.71 -1.41 10.72
CA ALA A 161 12.79 -2.04 11.65
C ALA A 161 13.08 -1.63 13.11
N PRO A 162 12.76 -0.39 13.51
CA PRO A 162 13.02 0.06 14.85
C PRO A 162 12.32 -0.85 15.89
N PRO A 163 13.04 -1.32 16.93
CA PRO A 163 12.57 -2.38 17.82
C PRO A 163 11.35 -1.97 18.68
N ASN A 164 11.17 -0.68 18.91
CA ASN A 164 10.01 -0.14 19.61
C ASN A 164 8.82 0.13 18.68
N GLY A 165 8.96 -0.20 17.39
CA GLY A 165 7.97 0.15 16.37
C GLY A 165 7.97 1.65 16.05
N VAL A 166 6.92 2.10 15.35
CA VAL A 166 6.74 3.50 14.94
C VAL A 166 5.36 3.97 15.37
N GLU A 167 5.32 4.98 16.24
CA GLU A 167 4.08 5.60 16.65
C GLU A 167 3.55 6.56 15.58
N GLY A 168 2.24 6.59 15.40
CA GLY A 168 1.62 7.50 14.44
C GLY A 168 0.17 7.15 14.13
N ASP A 169 -0.39 7.87 13.16
CA ASP A 169 -1.72 7.69 12.61
C ASP A 169 -1.65 7.10 11.18
N PHE A 170 -0.90 6.02 11.03
CA PHE A 170 -0.65 5.39 9.74
C PHE A 170 -1.87 4.59 9.25
N VAL A 171 -2.03 4.50 7.92
CA VAL A 171 -3.14 3.82 7.24
C VAL A 171 -2.66 2.80 6.19
N ALA A 172 -1.39 2.85 5.81
CA ALA A 172 -0.74 1.84 4.95
C ALA A 172 0.76 1.78 5.26
N ILE A 173 1.36 0.62 4.97
CA ILE A 173 2.79 0.33 5.14
C ILE A 173 3.32 -0.37 3.91
N ALA A 174 4.60 -0.16 3.61
CA ALA A 174 5.34 -0.90 2.59
C ALA A 174 6.79 -1.11 3.07
N ALA A 175 7.36 -2.25 2.74
CA ALA A 175 8.72 -2.62 3.10
C ALA A 175 9.48 -3.15 1.89
N SER A 176 10.71 -2.71 1.72
CA SER A 176 11.64 -3.20 0.71
C SER A 176 12.77 -4.02 1.35
N ALA A 177 13.86 -4.24 0.61
CA ALA A 177 15.02 -4.93 1.17
C ALA A 177 15.63 -4.16 2.35
N PHE A 178 15.72 -2.83 2.28
CA PHE A 178 16.52 -2.02 3.20
C PHE A 178 15.82 -0.76 3.73
N HIS A 179 14.61 -0.44 3.25
CA HIS A 179 13.86 0.72 3.71
C HIS A 179 12.37 0.44 3.84
N SER A 180 11.70 1.30 4.55
CA SER A 180 10.29 1.17 4.89
C SER A 180 9.55 2.49 4.66
N LEU A 181 8.31 2.42 4.23
CA LEU A 181 7.40 3.56 4.08
C LEU A 181 6.12 3.34 4.88
N ALA A 182 5.56 4.42 5.37
CA ALA A 182 4.21 4.43 5.92
C ALA A 182 3.41 5.65 5.47
N LEU A 183 2.21 5.42 5.01
CA LEU A 183 1.27 6.45 4.63
C LEU A 183 0.46 6.91 5.84
N ARG A 184 0.53 8.20 6.15
CA ARG A 184 -0.28 8.81 7.20
C ARG A 184 -1.72 9.08 6.71
N ARG A 185 -2.65 9.13 7.63
CA ARG A 185 -4.07 9.48 7.38
C ARG A 185 -4.22 10.84 6.68
N ASN A 186 -3.31 11.79 6.91
CA ASN A 186 -3.31 13.10 6.26
C ASN A 186 -2.72 13.11 4.83
N GLY A 187 -2.29 11.97 4.31
CA GLY A 187 -1.73 11.79 2.96
C GLY A 187 -0.22 12.02 2.86
N LYS A 188 0.49 12.33 3.94
CA LYS A 188 1.96 12.41 3.96
C LYS A 188 2.57 11.03 4.11
N VAL A 189 3.80 10.84 3.64
CA VAL A 189 4.55 9.59 3.77
C VAL A 189 5.70 9.77 4.75
N ALA A 190 5.80 8.88 5.72
CA ALA A 190 6.98 8.72 6.55
C ALA A 190 7.90 7.66 5.94
N CYS A 191 9.21 7.87 6.02
CA CYS A 191 10.24 7.02 5.44
C CYS A 191 11.32 6.75 6.48
N TRP A 192 11.87 5.54 6.49
CA TRP A 192 13.01 5.17 7.35
C TRP A 192 13.76 3.97 6.77
N GLY A 193 14.98 3.76 7.27
CA GLY A 193 15.89 2.73 6.79
C GLY A 193 17.02 3.30 5.93
N ASN A 194 17.57 2.50 5.02
CA ASN A 194 18.63 2.91 4.11
C ASN A 194 18.16 4.07 3.21
N ASN A 195 19.01 5.12 3.11
CA ASN A 195 18.75 6.31 2.31
C ASN A 195 19.96 6.74 1.45
N GLU A 196 20.84 5.82 1.10
CA GLU A 196 22.05 6.12 0.30
C GLU A 196 21.73 6.61 -1.13
N SER A 197 20.53 6.30 -1.62
CA SER A 197 20.02 6.73 -2.94
C SER A 197 18.80 7.64 -2.81
N ASP A 198 18.62 8.31 -1.68
CA ASP A 198 17.45 9.17 -1.38
C ASP A 198 16.09 8.43 -1.43
N GLN A 199 16.09 7.09 -1.24
CA GLN A 199 14.88 6.26 -1.27
C GLN A 199 14.01 6.38 -0.03
N ALA A 200 14.56 6.83 1.10
CA ALA A 200 13.88 7.00 2.37
C ALA A 200 14.26 8.32 3.08
N PRO A 201 13.92 9.49 2.51
CA PRO A 201 14.28 10.76 3.11
C PRO A 201 13.70 10.89 4.52
N PRO A 202 14.52 11.30 5.53
CA PRO A 202 14.13 11.28 6.94
C PRO A 202 12.99 12.23 7.30
N ASP A 203 12.82 13.31 6.54
CA ASP A 203 11.70 14.25 6.70
C ASP A 203 10.40 13.73 6.09
N GLY A 204 10.46 12.56 5.44
CA GLY A 204 9.36 11.99 4.68
C GLY A 204 8.97 12.83 3.47
N ILE A 205 7.86 12.47 2.83
CA ILE A 205 7.37 13.15 1.62
C ILE A 205 6.05 13.86 1.92
N GLN A 206 6.00 15.15 1.57
CA GLN A 206 4.80 15.96 1.70
C GLN A 206 3.92 15.79 0.45
N GLY A 207 2.63 15.61 0.65
CA GLY A 207 1.68 15.47 -0.45
C GLY A 207 0.31 14.98 -0.01
N ASP A 208 -0.59 14.79 -0.97
CA ASP A 208 -1.89 14.14 -0.78
C ASP A 208 -1.85 12.78 -1.50
N PHE A 209 -1.14 11.83 -0.86
CA PHE A 209 -0.97 10.48 -1.37
C PHE A 209 -2.05 9.52 -0.86
N VAL A 210 -2.38 8.51 -1.67
CA VAL A 210 -3.42 7.51 -1.38
C VAL A 210 -2.89 6.07 -1.39
N ALA A 211 -1.71 5.83 -1.99
CA ALA A 211 -1.02 4.54 -1.96
C ALA A 211 0.50 4.74 -1.99
N ILE A 212 1.23 3.73 -1.52
CA ILE A 212 2.69 3.66 -1.45
C ILE A 212 3.17 2.30 -1.96
N ALA A 213 4.35 2.25 -2.56
CA ALA A 213 5.06 1.02 -2.90
C ALA A 213 6.57 1.24 -2.78
N THR A 214 7.31 0.19 -2.41
CA THR A 214 8.77 0.20 -2.25
C THR A 214 9.41 -0.81 -3.19
N GLY A 215 10.38 -0.36 -3.97
CA GLY A 215 11.24 -1.23 -4.78
C GLY A 215 12.60 -1.47 -4.12
N GLY A 216 13.54 -2.07 -4.84
CA GLY A 216 14.86 -2.41 -4.28
C GLY A 216 15.64 -1.21 -3.73
N GLY A 217 15.63 -0.10 -4.43
CA GLY A 217 16.29 1.15 -4.04
C GLY A 217 15.48 2.40 -4.40
N HIS A 218 14.19 2.25 -4.72
CA HIS A 218 13.32 3.36 -5.08
C HIS A 218 11.95 3.23 -4.42
N SER A 219 11.21 4.31 -4.44
CA SER A 219 9.90 4.42 -3.81
C SER A 219 8.89 5.06 -4.76
N LEU A 220 7.65 4.62 -4.68
CA LEU A 220 6.53 5.15 -5.46
C LEU A 220 5.39 5.57 -4.53
N THR A 221 4.70 6.61 -4.94
CA THR A 221 3.41 6.98 -4.33
C THR A 221 2.39 7.33 -5.40
N LEU A 222 1.15 6.95 -5.15
CA LEU A 222 0.03 7.37 -5.95
C LEU A 222 -0.59 8.63 -5.35
N ARG A 223 -0.63 9.72 -6.12
CA ARG A 223 -1.36 10.92 -5.72
C ARG A 223 -2.87 10.73 -5.91
N ARG A 224 -3.66 11.48 -5.16
CA ARG A 224 -5.13 11.48 -5.27
C ARG A 224 -5.64 11.83 -6.67
N ASN A 225 -4.90 12.63 -7.44
CA ASN A 225 -5.25 12.95 -8.83
C ASN A 225 -4.93 11.84 -9.82
N GLY A 226 -4.36 10.72 -9.35
CA GLY A 226 -4.01 9.54 -10.12
C GLY A 226 -2.59 9.56 -10.71
N SER A 227 -1.82 10.64 -10.59
CA SER A 227 -0.42 10.64 -11.02
C SER A 227 0.49 9.93 -10.01
N VAL A 228 1.63 9.40 -10.46
CA VAL A 228 2.61 8.74 -9.62
C VAL A 228 3.77 9.69 -9.31
N ALA A 229 4.17 9.79 -8.04
CA ALA A 229 5.44 10.39 -7.64
C ALA A 229 6.46 9.29 -7.35
N CYS A 230 7.70 9.53 -7.74
CA CYS A 230 8.80 8.58 -7.60
C CYS A 230 10.02 9.28 -7.00
N TRP A 231 10.84 8.53 -6.27
CA TRP A 231 12.14 9.00 -5.77
C TRP A 231 13.06 7.81 -5.45
N GLY A 232 14.32 8.11 -5.18
CA GLY A 232 15.34 7.09 -4.95
C GLY A 232 16.12 6.74 -6.21
N LEU A 233 16.73 5.55 -6.20
CA LEU A 233 17.57 5.06 -7.29
C LEU A 233 16.84 5.06 -8.64
N ASN A 234 17.48 5.60 -9.69
CA ASN A 234 16.87 5.77 -11.01
C ASN A 234 17.80 5.38 -12.20
N ASP A 235 18.79 4.52 -11.99
CA ASP A 235 19.77 4.12 -13.00
C ASP A 235 19.16 3.44 -14.23
N HIS A 236 17.95 2.90 -14.08
CA HIS A 236 17.20 2.25 -15.15
C HIS A 236 15.92 2.99 -15.56
N GLY A 237 15.70 4.21 -15.05
CA GLY A 237 14.46 4.95 -15.27
C GLY A 237 13.28 4.47 -14.41
N GLN A 238 13.53 3.70 -13.33
CA GLN A 238 12.50 3.15 -12.45
C GLN A 238 11.82 4.20 -11.55
N ALA A 239 12.46 5.34 -11.31
CA ALA A 239 11.95 6.43 -10.50
C ALA A 239 12.17 7.79 -11.20
N PRO A 240 11.47 8.08 -12.30
CA PRO A 240 11.65 9.36 -12.99
C PRO A 240 11.34 10.53 -12.04
N PRO A 241 12.21 11.57 -11.94
CA PRO A 241 12.11 12.62 -10.94
C PRO A 241 10.84 13.47 -11.08
N ASP A 242 10.33 13.63 -12.31
CA ASP A 242 9.08 14.34 -12.58
C ASP A 242 7.84 13.49 -12.26
N GLY A 243 8.05 12.22 -11.87
CA GLY A 243 6.99 11.23 -11.69
C GLY A 243 6.40 10.77 -13.02
N VAL A 244 5.27 10.08 -12.96
CA VAL A 244 4.56 9.57 -14.14
C VAL A 244 3.16 10.17 -14.19
N PRO A 245 2.86 10.99 -15.22
CA PRO A 245 1.52 11.54 -15.40
C PRO A 245 0.54 10.44 -15.84
N GLY A 246 -0.71 10.53 -15.38
CA GLY A 246 -1.75 9.58 -15.73
C GLY A 246 -2.86 9.54 -14.70
N VAL A 247 -3.84 8.66 -14.95
CA VAL A 247 -4.93 8.36 -14.00
C VAL A 247 -4.82 6.90 -13.59
N PHE A 248 -3.90 6.66 -12.68
CA PHE A 248 -3.65 5.34 -12.10
C PHE A 248 -4.46 5.11 -10.82
N ILE A 249 -4.71 3.84 -10.50
CA ILE A 249 -5.50 3.40 -9.34
C ILE A 249 -4.71 2.49 -8.39
N ALA A 250 -3.55 1.99 -8.82
CA ALA A 250 -2.61 1.23 -7.99
C ALA A 250 -1.19 1.38 -8.53
N VAL A 251 -0.19 1.17 -7.67
CA VAL A 251 1.23 1.15 -7.99
C VAL A 251 1.89 -0.07 -7.36
N ALA A 252 2.91 -0.62 -8.03
CA ALA A 252 3.78 -1.65 -7.49
C ALA A 252 5.22 -1.39 -7.94
N ALA A 253 6.20 -1.71 -7.11
CA ALA A 253 7.60 -1.49 -7.38
C ALA A 253 8.38 -2.79 -7.15
N GLY A 254 9.13 -3.22 -8.16
CA GLY A 254 10.01 -4.37 -8.10
C GLY A 254 11.45 -4.00 -7.77
N GLY A 255 12.42 -4.87 -8.07
CA GLY A 255 13.83 -4.62 -7.79
C GLY A 255 14.35 -3.31 -8.40
N ALA A 256 14.13 -3.13 -9.69
CA ALA A 256 14.53 -1.93 -10.45
C ALA A 256 13.53 -1.60 -11.57
N HIS A 257 12.26 -1.93 -11.37
CA HIS A 257 11.18 -1.60 -12.30
C HIS A 257 9.92 -1.24 -11.53
N SER A 258 8.97 -0.64 -12.22
CA SER A 258 7.76 -0.08 -11.63
C SER A 258 6.54 -0.36 -12.50
N LEU A 259 5.41 -0.56 -11.87
CA LEU A 259 4.11 -0.79 -12.50
C LEU A 259 3.08 0.19 -11.97
N ALA A 260 2.15 0.60 -12.84
CA ALA A 260 0.96 1.33 -12.42
C ALA A 260 -0.28 0.83 -13.18
N LEU A 261 -1.32 0.51 -12.44
CA LEU A 261 -2.60 0.00 -12.96
C LEU A 261 -3.53 1.18 -13.29
N ARG A 262 -4.05 1.19 -14.51
CA ARG A 262 -5.08 2.15 -14.91
C ARG A 262 -6.49 1.65 -14.57
N ARG A 263 -7.45 2.56 -14.58
CA ARG A 263 -8.87 2.25 -14.30
C ARG A 263 -9.50 1.32 -15.34
N ASP A 264 -9.01 1.35 -16.59
CA ASP A 264 -9.46 0.48 -17.68
C ASP A 264 -8.90 -0.95 -17.58
N GLY A 265 -8.06 -1.22 -16.61
CA GLY A 265 -7.42 -2.51 -16.37
C GLY A 265 -6.09 -2.69 -17.10
N SER A 266 -5.63 -1.73 -17.91
CA SER A 266 -4.30 -1.78 -18.51
C SER A 266 -3.21 -1.38 -17.51
N ILE A 267 -1.96 -1.79 -17.75
CA ILE A 267 -0.82 -1.56 -16.87
C ILE A 267 0.24 -0.75 -17.63
N ALA A 268 0.71 0.35 -17.04
CA ALA A 268 1.94 1.01 -17.45
C ALA A 268 3.13 0.38 -16.74
N CYS A 269 4.23 0.19 -17.46
CA CYS A 269 5.47 -0.40 -16.96
C CYS A 269 6.64 0.52 -17.32
N TRP A 270 7.63 0.64 -16.43
CA TRP A 270 8.86 1.39 -16.68
C TRP A 270 10.02 0.89 -15.82
N GLY A 271 11.23 1.32 -16.15
CA GLY A 271 12.45 0.89 -15.47
C GLY A 271 13.13 -0.27 -16.21
N ARG A 272 13.86 -1.08 -15.45
CA ARG A 272 14.64 -2.21 -15.99
C ARG A 272 13.75 -3.23 -16.66
N ASN A 273 14.14 -3.65 -17.89
CA ASN A 273 13.38 -4.61 -18.70
C ASN A 273 14.25 -5.73 -19.31
N GLN A 274 15.34 -6.08 -18.67
CA GLN A 274 16.30 -7.08 -19.16
C GLN A 274 15.70 -8.50 -19.31
N PHE A 275 14.64 -8.80 -18.56
CA PHE A 275 13.92 -10.07 -18.53
C PHE A 275 12.46 -9.92 -18.99
N ASP A 276 12.13 -8.84 -19.70
CA ASP A 276 10.75 -8.49 -20.08
C ASP A 276 9.81 -8.26 -18.88
N GLN A 277 10.36 -7.88 -17.70
CA GLN A 277 9.58 -7.60 -16.50
C GLN A 277 8.82 -6.27 -16.55
N ALA A 278 9.22 -5.34 -17.41
CA ALA A 278 8.57 -4.04 -17.59
C ALA A 278 8.50 -3.66 -19.08
N PRO A 279 7.67 -4.32 -19.89
CA PRO A 279 7.58 -4.05 -21.32
C PRO A 279 7.20 -2.58 -21.57
N PRO A 280 7.91 -1.85 -22.45
CA PRO A 280 7.75 -0.40 -22.66
C PRO A 280 6.35 0.02 -23.14
N GLY A 281 5.64 -0.89 -23.81
CA GLY A 281 4.23 -0.68 -24.21
C GLY A 281 3.23 -0.85 -23.09
N GLY A 282 3.69 -1.35 -21.93
CA GLY A 282 2.80 -1.79 -20.88
C GLY A 282 2.11 -3.11 -21.20
N MET A 283 1.02 -3.40 -20.50
CA MET A 283 0.20 -4.59 -20.67
C MET A 283 -1.25 -4.21 -20.81
N ASP A 284 -1.87 -4.60 -21.92
CA ASP A 284 -3.31 -4.51 -22.08
C ASP A 284 -3.99 -5.71 -21.41
N GLY A 285 -5.14 -5.46 -20.79
CA GLY A 285 -5.89 -6.52 -20.13
C GLY A 285 -6.97 -5.98 -19.21
N ASP A 286 -7.70 -6.91 -18.59
CA ASP A 286 -8.73 -6.64 -17.59
C ASP A 286 -8.18 -6.93 -16.18
N PHE A 287 -7.10 -6.21 -15.83
CA PHE A 287 -6.43 -6.39 -14.57
C PHE A 287 -7.07 -5.59 -13.43
N VAL A 288 -7.12 -6.17 -12.24
CA VAL A 288 -7.69 -5.58 -11.02
C VAL A 288 -6.70 -5.45 -9.87
N GLY A 289 -5.51 -6.08 -9.99
CA GLY A 289 -4.42 -6.01 -9.03
C GLY A 289 -3.08 -6.21 -9.72
N ILE A 290 -2.02 -5.65 -9.15
CA ILE A 290 -0.64 -5.76 -9.64
C ILE A 290 0.31 -6.02 -8.49
N SER A 291 1.38 -6.76 -8.75
CA SER A 291 2.54 -6.87 -7.86
C SER A 291 3.81 -7.04 -8.68
N ALA A 292 4.95 -6.62 -8.13
CA ALA A 292 6.24 -6.68 -8.77
C ALA A 292 7.30 -7.28 -7.84
N GLY A 293 7.91 -8.36 -8.25
CA GLY A 293 9.03 -9.00 -7.59
C GLY A 293 10.37 -8.41 -8.04
N GLN A 294 11.47 -9.07 -7.69
CA GLN A 294 12.81 -8.55 -8.01
C GLN A 294 13.02 -8.39 -9.53
N TYR A 295 12.64 -9.38 -10.32
CA TYR A 295 12.87 -9.42 -11.78
C TYR A 295 11.66 -9.95 -12.55
N PHE A 296 10.49 -9.96 -11.96
CA PHE A 296 9.25 -10.41 -12.57
C PHE A 296 8.08 -9.56 -12.10
N SER A 297 7.00 -9.67 -12.80
CA SER A 297 5.77 -8.93 -12.52
C SER A 297 4.57 -9.85 -12.60
N MET A 298 3.52 -9.49 -11.88
CA MET A 298 2.26 -10.24 -11.86
C MET A 298 1.08 -9.28 -11.89
N ALA A 299 0.00 -9.76 -12.49
CA ALA A 299 -1.28 -9.06 -12.46
C ALA A 299 -2.46 -10.02 -12.29
N LEU A 300 -3.34 -9.69 -11.38
CA LEU A 300 -4.58 -10.41 -11.12
C LEU A 300 -5.65 -9.92 -12.09
N ARG A 301 -6.24 -10.85 -12.85
CA ARG A 301 -7.37 -10.56 -13.75
C ARG A 301 -8.70 -10.59 -12.99
N ARG A 302 -9.72 -10.00 -13.56
CA ARG A 302 -11.08 -9.99 -13.00
C ARG A 302 -11.68 -11.39 -12.88
N ASP A 303 -11.29 -12.34 -13.74
CA ASP A 303 -11.72 -13.74 -13.68
C ASP A 303 -11.03 -14.55 -12.57
N GLY A 304 -10.12 -13.94 -11.82
CA GLY A 304 -9.37 -14.56 -10.75
C GLY A 304 -8.12 -15.32 -11.23
N SER A 305 -7.76 -15.29 -12.51
CA SER A 305 -6.48 -15.80 -12.98
C SER A 305 -5.36 -14.78 -12.81
N ILE A 306 -4.11 -15.22 -12.75
CA ILE A 306 -2.94 -14.35 -12.60
C ILE A 306 -2.10 -14.44 -13.87
N ALA A 307 -1.81 -13.29 -14.50
CA ALA A 307 -0.77 -13.17 -15.53
C ALA A 307 0.58 -12.94 -14.85
N CYS A 308 1.62 -13.58 -15.37
CA CYS A 308 2.99 -13.45 -14.90
C CYS A 308 3.91 -13.19 -16.09
N TRP A 309 4.93 -12.35 -15.89
CA TRP A 309 5.94 -12.07 -16.92
C TRP A 309 7.27 -11.66 -16.27
N GLY A 310 8.34 -11.75 -17.03
CA GLY A 310 9.69 -11.50 -16.53
C GLY A 310 10.47 -12.79 -16.28
N ARG A 311 11.46 -12.72 -15.40
CA ARG A 311 12.33 -13.84 -15.05
C ARG A 311 11.57 -14.99 -14.41
N ASN A 312 11.85 -16.24 -14.81
CA ASN A 312 11.14 -17.44 -14.38
C ASN A 312 12.05 -18.64 -14.03
N ASP A 313 13.29 -18.42 -13.66
CA ASP A 313 14.25 -19.51 -13.40
C ASP A 313 13.86 -20.37 -12.19
N GLY A 314 13.11 -19.80 -11.23
CA GLY A 314 12.58 -20.48 -10.05
C GLY A 314 11.11 -20.87 -10.15
N GLY A 315 10.48 -20.74 -11.33
CA GLY A 315 9.04 -21.01 -11.50
C GLY A 315 8.12 -19.89 -10.96
N GLN A 316 8.68 -18.72 -10.64
CA GLN A 316 7.95 -17.59 -10.05
C GLN A 316 7.03 -16.86 -11.02
N ALA A 317 7.34 -16.90 -12.32
CA ALA A 317 6.56 -16.24 -13.38
C ALA A 317 6.22 -17.22 -14.52
N PRO A 318 5.36 -18.23 -14.28
CA PRO A 318 5.01 -19.20 -15.31
C PRO A 318 4.38 -18.49 -16.52
N PRO A 319 4.86 -18.73 -17.76
CA PRO A 319 4.41 -18.02 -18.96
C PRO A 319 2.92 -18.20 -19.29
N ALA A 320 2.34 -19.32 -18.87
CA ALA A 320 0.90 -19.57 -18.99
C ALA A 320 0.06 -18.82 -17.93
N GLY A 321 0.73 -18.11 -17.03
CA GLY A 321 0.09 -17.57 -15.84
C GLY A 321 -0.28 -18.65 -14.83
N VAL A 322 -0.99 -18.25 -13.78
CA VAL A 322 -1.49 -19.17 -12.75
C VAL A 322 -3.01 -19.20 -12.83
N ARG A 323 -3.56 -20.40 -13.01
CA ARG A 323 -5.02 -20.57 -13.09
C ARG A 323 -5.65 -20.40 -11.72
N GLY A 324 -6.71 -19.59 -11.66
CA GLY A 324 -7.51 -19.35 -10.48
C GLY A 324 -8.62 -20.37 -10.23
N PRO A 325 -9.62 -20.01 -9.41
CA PRO A 325 -9.86 -18.62 -9.00
C PRO A 325 -8.99 -18.18 -7.82
N PHE A 326 -8.46 -16.97 -7.91
CA PHE A 326 -7.89 -16.24 -6.79
C PHE A 326 -8.88 -15.15 -6.33
N LYS A 327 -8.67 -14.64 -5.12
CA LYS A 327 -9.58 -13.64 -4.55
C LYS A 327 -9.55 -12.35 -5.36
N THR A 328 -10.71 -11.95 -5.87
CA THR A 328 -10.93 -10.67 -6.55
C THR A 328 -11.96 -9.87 -5.78
N GLN A 329 -11.97 -8.54 -5.96
CA GLN A 329 -13.08 -7.74 -5.43
C GLN A 329 -14.34 -8.03 -6.24
N GLU A 330 -15.43 -8.35 -5.56
CA GLU A 330 -16.76 -8.05 -6.09
C GLU A 330 -16.88 -6.51 -6.13
N LEU A 331 -17.18 -6.01 -7.32
CA LEU A 331 -17.41 -4.58 -7.60
C LEU A 331 -18.73 -4.12 -7.01
#